data_9d85d39360bf508f71ef55ac38deafed
#
_entry.id   9d85d39360bf508f71ef55ac38deafed
#
_cell.length_a   1.000
_cell.length_b   1.000
_cell.length_c   1.000
_cell.angle_alpha   90.00
_cell.angle_beta   90.00
_cell.angle_gamma   90.00
#
_symmetry.space_group_name_H-M   'P 1'
#
loop_
_entity.id
_entity.type
_entity.pdbx_description
1 polymer ?
#
loop_
_entity_poly.entity_id
_entity_poly.type
_entity_poly.pdbx_seq_one_letter_code
_entity_poly.pdbx_strand_id
1 'polypeptide(L)'
;MKAIRYTLAAAALAFFAALGVNAQAPAGGGRAATPAPATPRPAAPAAGGQAAIAEGKFAVVDTDAFQDPKEGIARLVSAAAVVDREFKPRRDEIQQLQTRYEALGKQIQDTQKVADQNALRNLAEQAETLKNDIERKQQDGQRAIQKRWAELSGPIFTDINNALRAYAQARGISVVFDLSKMEGVVMVVNPNGIDLTAGFIAEYNQRNPATTAAAGTPARP
;
A
#
# COMPACT_ATOMS: atom_id res chain seq x y z
N MET A 1 -2.15 -28.19 -10.50
CA MET A 1 -1.50 -27.39 -9.42
C MET A 1 -2.19 -26.04 -9.41
N LYS A 2 -3.03 -25.76 -8.40
CA LYS A 2 -3.86 -24.56 -8.33
C LYS A 2 -3.06 -23.44 -7.66
N ALA A 3 -2.81 -22.36 -8.38
CA ALA A 3 -2.16 -21.17 -7.87
C ALA A 3 -3.08 -20.48 -6.84
N ILE A 4 -2.63 -20.39 -5.59
CA ILE A 4 -3.30 -19.62 -4.53
C ILE A 4 -2.90 -18.17 -4.72
N ARG A 5 -3.84 -17.37 -5.23
CA ARG A 5 -3.71 -15.91 -5.31
C ARG A 5 -3.96 -15.34 -3.92
N TYR A 6 -2.93 -14.79 -3.30
CA TYR A 6 -3.05 -14.01 -2.06
C TYR A 6 -3.51 -12.60 -2.42
N THR A 7 -4.78 -12.29 -2.17
CA THR A 7 -5.29 -10.92 -2.18
C THR A 7 -5.02 -10.28 -0.81
N LEU A 8 -4.01 -9.43 -0.73
CA LEU A 8 -3.79 -8.52 0.40
C LEU A 8 -4.73 -7.32 0.22
N ALA A 9 -5.85 -7.32 0.94
CA ALA A 9 -6.73 -6.16 1.02
C ALA A 9 -6.08 -5.07 1.88
N ALA A 10 -5.64 -3.98 1.26
CA ALA A 10 -5.18 -2.78 1.94
C ALA A 10 -6.40 -1.92 2.31
N ALA A 11 -6.75 -1.84 3.59
CA ALA A 11 -7.70 -0.87 4.12
C ALA A 11 -7.00 0.47 4.36
N ALA A 12 -7.19 1.44 3.47
CA ALA A 12 -6.78 2.83 3.69
C ALA A 12 -8.00 3.64 4.18
N LEU A 13 -7.97 4.08 5.43
CA LEU A 13 -8.91 5.05 6.00
C LEU A 13 -8.48 6.46 5.59
N ALA A 14 -9.26 7.12 4.76
CA ALA A 14 -9.14 8.54 4.47
C ALA A 14 -10.06 9.34 5.41
N PHE A 15 -9.48 10.17 6.29
CA PHE A 15 -10.19 11.20 7.04
C PHE A 15 -10.04 12.54 6.31
N PHE A 16 -11.13 13.07 5.78
CA PHE A 16 -11.22 14.45 5.33
C PHE A 16 -12.22 15.19 6.20
N ALA A 17 -11.74 16.14 6.99
CA ALA A 17 -12.56 17.11 7.70
C ALA A 17 -12.64 18.39 6.85
N ALA A 18 -13.85 18.70 6.38
CA ALA A 18 -14.17 19.97 5.75
C ALA A 18 -14.56 20.99 6.82
N LEU A 19 -13.84 22.09 6.92
CA LEU A 19 -14.27 23.29 7.66
C LEU A 19 -14.65 24.37 6.66
N GLY A 20 -15.96 24.56 6.50
CA GLY A 20 -16.52 25.70 5.79
C GLY A 20 -16.61 26.90 6.73
N VAL A 21 -16.09 28.03 6.31
CA VAL A 21 -16.33 29.34 6.94
C VAL A 21 -17.08 30.23 5.98
N ASN A 22 -18.35 30.47 6.31
CA ASN A 22 -19.16 31.53 5.71
C ASN A 22 -18.85 32.85 6.41
N ALA A 23 -18.43 33.85 5.65
CA ALA A 23 -18.41 35.24 6.11
C ALA A 23 -19.43 36.07 5.33
N GLN A 24 -20.43 36.51 6.02
CA GLN A 24 -21.55 37.35 5.58
C GLN A 24 -21.13 38.82 5.69
N ALA A 25 -21.32 39.60 4.63
CA ALA A 25 -21.12 41.04 4.64
C ALA A 25 -22.43 41.75 5.04
N PRO A 26 -22.36 42.83 5.83
CA PRO A 26 -23.50 43.70 6.01
C PRO A 26 -23.51 44.88 5.02
N ALA A 27 -24.67 45.14 4.49
CA ALA A 27 -24.97 46.33 3.70
C ALA A 27 -25.17 47.55 4.60
N GLY A 28 -24.60 48.70 4.23
CA GLY A 28 -24.83 49.94 4.91
C GLY A 28 -24.62 51.13 3.99
N GLY A 29 -25.67 51.90 3.79
CA GLY A 29 -25.94 52.90 2.80
C GLY A 29 -25.19 54.23 2.87
N GLY A 30 -25.18 54.85 1.77
CA GLY A 30 -25.31 56.23 1.36
C GLY A 30 -24.49 57.34 2.00
N ARG A 31 -23.69 58.02 1.19
CA ARG A 31 -23.76 59.48 1.10
C ARG A 31 -22.94 59.98 -0.08
N ALA A 32 -23.55 60.80 -0.90
CA ALA A 32 -22.88 61.50 -2.00
C ALA A 32 -21.94 62.58 -1.43
N ALA A 33 -20.72 62.66 -2.02
CA ALA A 33 -19.79 63.77 -1.83
C ALA A 33 -19.09 64.09 -3.15
N THR A 34 -19.05 65.32 -3.48
CA THR A 34 -18.55 66.10 -4.59
C THR A 34 -17.13 65.73 -5.06
N PRO A 35 -16.83 65.91 -6.37
CA PRO A 35 -15.52 65.49 -6.91
C PRO A 35 -14.44 66.55 -6.59
N ALA A 36 -13.35 66.14 -6.02
CA ALA A 36 -12.09 66.88 -5.90
C ALA A 36 -11.12 66.49 -7.06
N PRO A 37 -10.21 67.38 -7.50
CA PRO A 37 -9.41 67.17 -8.71
C PRO A 37 -8.41 66.06 -8.52
N ALA A 38 -8.31 65.22 -9.58
CA ALA A 38 -7.45 64.04 -9.64
C ALA A 38 -5.98 64.43 -9.71
N THR A 39 -5.22 64.07 -8.68
CA THR A 39 -3.77 63.90 -8.73
C THR A 39 -3.43 62.60 -9.50
N PRO A 40 -2.43 62.58 -10.37
CA PRO A 40 -2.05 61.35 -11.07
C PRO A 40 -1.53 60.32 -10.07
N ARG A 41 -2.30 59.28 -9.90
CA ARG A 41 -1.92 58.09 -9.09
C ARG A 41 -0.85 57.32 -9.89
N PRO A 42 0.29 56.97 -9.27
CA PRO A 42 1.22 56.05 -9.92
C PRO A 42 0.51 54.73 -10.24
N ALA A 43 0.64 54.27 -11.49
CA ALA A 43 0.11 53.02 -11.93
C ALA A 43 0.65 51.93 -11.03
N ALA A 44 -0.25 51.23 -10.29
CA ALA A 44 0.10 50.01 -9.59
C ALA A 44 0.65 49.00 -10.62
N PRO A 45 1.73 48.28 -10.32
CA PRO A 45 2.19 47.24 -11.21
C PRO A 45 1.07 46.24 -11.38
N ALA A 46 0.75 45.90 -12.62
CA ALA A 46 -0.21 44.87 -12.98
C ALA A 46 0.28 43.53 -12.41
N ALA A 47 -0.12 43.25 -11.17
CA ALA A 47 0.02 41.92 -10.57
C ALA A 47 -1.07 41.04 -11.14
N GLY A 48 -0.74 40.30 -12.17
CA GLY A 48 -1.66 39.38 -12.82
C GLY A 48 -1.01 38.65 -13.99
N GLY A 49 0.25 38.28 -13.84
CA GLY A 49 0.78 37.23 -14.68
C GLY A 49 0.01 35.96 -14.32
N GLN A 50 -1.04 35.65 -15.11
CA GLN A 50 -1.56 34.28 -15.11
C GLN A 50 -0.35 33.39 -15.38
N ALA A 51 -0.01 32.59 -14.39
CA ALA A 51 1.00 31.55 -14.56
C ALA A 51 0.53 30.75 -15.79
N ALA A 52 1.28 30.85 -16.89
CA ALA A 52 0.99 30.06 -18.07
C ALA A 52 0.98 28.58 -17.60
N ILE A 53 -0.17 27.94 -17.70
CA ILE A 53 -0.27 26.51 -17.47
C ILE A 53 0.59 25.88 -18.56
N ALA A 54 1.77 25.39 -18.20
CA ALA A 54 2.61 24.68 -19.14
C ALA A 54 1.83 23.49 -19.69
N GLU A 55 1.86 23.30 -21.01
CA GLU A 55 1.33 22.08 -21.63
C GLU A 55 2.07 20.88 -21.02
N GLY A 56 1.41 20.18 -20.10
CA GLY A 56 1.98 19.05 -19.40
C GLY A 56 1.72 17.75 -20.15
N LYS A 57 2.74 16.93 -20.28
CA LYS A 57 2.57 15.56 -20.74
C LYS A 57 2.00 14.71 -19.60
N PHE A 58 1.11 13.79 -19.95
CA PHE A 58 0.56 12.80 -19.03
C PHE A 58 1.25 11.46 -19.26
N ALA A 59 1.39 10.69 -18.20
CA ALA A 59 1.86 9.31 -18.26
C ALA A 59 1.09 8.44 -17.27
N VAL A 60 1.24 7.14 -17.43
CA VAL A 60 0.68 6.16 -16.52
C VAL A 60 1.79 5.26 -15.95
N VAL A 61 1.53 4.69 -14.78
CA VAL A 61 2.37 3.69 -14.15
C VAL A 61 1.47 2.68 -13.45
N ASP A 62 1.86 1.43 -13.44
CA ASP A 62 1.24 0.38 -12.63
C ASP A 62 2.17 0.07 -11.45
N THR A 63 1.79 0.56 -10.25
CA THR A 63 2.61 0.32 -9.05
C THR A 63 2.49 -1.09 -8.50
N ASP A 64 1.47 -1.87 -8.89
CA ASP A 64 1.40 -3.28 -8.51
C ASP A 64 2.47 -4.10 -9.23
N ALA A 65 2.84 -3.72 -10.47
CA ALA A 65 3.95 -4.33 -11.21
C ALA A 65 5.31 -4.16 -10.51
N PHE A 66 5.47 -3.17 -9.63
CA PHE A 66 6.71 -2.98 -8.86
C PHE A 66 7.02 -4.15 -7.93
N GLN A 67 6.00 -4.91 -7.52
CA GLN A 67 6.12 -6.06 -6.64
C GLN A 67 6.14 -7.40 -7.40
N ASP A 68 6.13 -7.38 -8.73
CA ASP A 68 6.21 -8.61 -9.50
C ASP A 68 7.51 -9.36 -9.18
N PRO A 69 7.46 -10.67 -8.87
CA PRO A 69 8.64 -11.43 -8.45
C PRO A 69 9.69 -11.62 -9.54
N LYS A 70 9.35 -11.41 -10.82
CA LYS A 70 10.28 -11.61 -11.95
C LYS A 70 10.71 -10.29 -12.58
N GLU A 71 9.77 -9.37 -12.77
CA GLU A 71 9.96 -8.15 -13.54
C GLU A 71 9.87 -6.88 -12.68
N GLY A 72 9.59 -7.02 -11.39
CA GLY A 72 9.42 -5.92 -10.47
C GLY A 72 10.72 -5.27 -9.99
N ILE A 73 10.58 -4.42 -8.99
CA ILE A 73 11.70 -3.72 -8.38
C ILE A 73 12.49 -4.68 -7.49
N ALA A 74 13.71 -4.96 -7.85
CA ALA A 74 14.56 -5.97 -7.23
C ALA A 74 14.69 -5.81 -5.71
N ARG A 75 14.72 -4.57 -5.20
CA ARG A 75 14.77 -4.29 -3.75
C ARG A 75 13.47 -4.67 -3.04
N LEU A 76 12.28 -4.46 -3.65
CA LEU A 76 11.01 -4.89 -3.09
C LEU A 76 10.87 -6.41 -3.10
N VAL A 77 11.26 -7.06 -4.19
CA VAL A 77 11.29 -8.52 -4.31
C VAL A 77 12.20 -9.13 -3.25
N SER A 78 13.38 -8.54 -3.04
CA SER A 78 14.31 -8.96 -1.99
C SER A 78 13.72 -8.78 -0.59
N ALA A 79 13.06 -7.66 -0.31
CA ALA A 79 12.39 -7.41 0.97
C ALA A 79 11.27 -8.44 1.23
N ALA A 80 10.48 -8.77 0.21
CA ALA A 80 9.44 -9.81 0.31
C ALA A 80 10.05 -11.19 0.62
N ALA A 81 11.16 -11.54 -0.03
CA ALA A 81 11.87 -12.79 0.22
C ALA A 81 12.44 -12.88 1.66
N VAL A 82 12.87 -11.75 2.22
CA VAL A 82 13.31 -11.68 3.63
C VAL A 82 12.13 -11.98 4.57
N VAL A 83 11.00 -11.30 4.38
CA VAL A 83 9.78 -11.54 5.17
C VAL A 83 9.34 -13.00 5.05
N ASP A 84 9.30 -13.53 3.82
CA ASP A 84 8.88 -14.92 3.59
C ASP A 84 9.74 -15.92 4.37
N ARG A 85 11.06 -15.74 4.37
CA ARG A 85 12.01 -16.58 5.08
C ARG A 85 11.88 -16.45 6.58
N GLU A 86 11.77 -15.23 7.11
CA GLU A 86 11.63 -14.96 8.55
C GLU A 86 10.36 -15.58 9.13
N PHE A 87 9.27 -15.59 8.37
CA PHE A 87 7.97 -16.08 8.84
C PHE A 87 7.65 -17.52 8.44
N LYS A 88 8.52 -18.17 7.65
CA LYS A 88 8.34 -19.58 7.29
C LYS A 88 8.16 -20.50 8.50
N PRO A 89 8.99 -20.44 9.56
CA PRO A 89 8.83 -21.32 10.73
C PRO A 89 7.46 -21.16 11.42
N ARG A 90 6.94 -19.95 11.49
CA ARG A 90 5.61 -19.68 12.07
C ARG A 90 4.49 -20.26 11.22
N ARG A 91 4.59 -20.19 9.91
CA ARG A 91 3.62 -20.83 9.01
C ARG A 91 3.66 -22.34 9.14
N ASP A 92 4.85 -22.93 9.19
CA ASP A 92 5.04 -24.37 9.36
C ASP A 92 4.45 -24.83 10.72
N GLU A 93 4.63 -24.06 11.80
CA GLU A 93 4.03 -24.34 13.10
C GLU A 93 2.48 -24.31 13.03
N ILE A 94 1.89 -23.28 12.43
CA ILE A 94 0.44 -23.18 12.27
C ILE A 94 -0.10 -24.38 11.47
N GLN A 95 0.59 -24.77 10.41
CA GLN A 95 0.21 -25.94 9.61
C GLN A 95 0.25 -27.24 10.44
N GLN A 96 1.26 -27.42 11.30
CA GLN A 96 1.32 -28.55 12.20
C GLN A 96 0.17 -28.57 13.21
N LEU A 97 -0.19 -27.41 13.77
CA LEU A 97 -1.34 -27.29 14.67
C LEU A 97 -2.65 -27.59 13.96
N GLN A 98 -2.83 -27.15 12.72
CA GLN A 98 -4.00 -27.48 11.88
C GLN A 98 -4.09 -28.99 11.65
N THR A 99 -2.99 -29.66 11.32
CA THR A 99 -2.96 -31.11 11.14
C THR A 99 -3.34 -31.85 12.44
N ARG A 100 -2.88 -31.35 13.60
CA ARG A 100 -3.28 -31.90 14.91
C ARG A 100 -4.76 -31.69 15.19
N TYR A 101 -5.30 -30.52 14.85
CA TYR A 101 -6.72 -30.22 15.00
C TYR A 101 -7.60 -31.14 14.15
N GLU A 102 -7.21 -31.41 12.90
CA GLU A 102 -7.89 -32.36 12.03
C GLU A 102 -7.83 -33.79 12.60
N ALA A 103 -6.69 -34.19 13.17
CA ALA A 103 -6.55 -35.50 13.82
C ALA A 103 -7.47 -35.63 15.04
N LEU A 104 -7.59 -34.59 15.87
CA LEU A 104 -8.54 -34.54 16.99
C LEU A 104 -9.99 -34.67 16.50
N GLY A 105 -10.35 -34.02 15.40
CA GLY A 105 -11.66 -34.16 14.79
C GLY A 105 -12.01 -35.61 14.43
N LYS A 106 -11.04 -36.35 13.88
CA LYS A 106 -11.21 -37.79 13.58
C LYS A 106 -11.36 -38.61 14.86
N GLN A 107 -10.54 -38.34 15.89
CA GLN A 107 -10.64 -39.04 17.20
C GLN A 107 -12.00 -38.80 17.84
N ILE A 108 -12.54 -37.57 17.78
CA ILE A 108 -13.88 -37.26 18.28
C ILE A 108 -14.93 -38.11 17.56
N GLN A 109 -14.88 -38.20 16.24
CA GLN A 109 -15.82 -39.01 15.44
C GLN A 109 -15.74 -40.50 15.79
N ASP A 110 -14.53 -41.02 15.99
CA ASP A 110 -14.36 -42.44 16.35
C ASP A 110 -14.81 -42.73 17.79
N THR A 111 -14.54 -41.82 18.75
CA THR A 111 -14.98 -41.95 20.13
C THR A 111 -16.49 -41.85 20.26
N GLN A 112 -17.16 -41.07 19.41
CA GLN A 112 -18.64 -41.02 19.37
C GLN A 112 -19.27 -42.39 19.10
N LYS A 113 -18.60 -43.24 18.33
CA LYS A 113 -19.09 -44.57 17.98
C LYS A 113 -19.04 -45.54 19.18
N VAL A 114 -18.16 -45.29 20.14
CA VAL A 114 -18.00 -46.11 21.37
C VAL A 114 -18.72 -45.53 22.59
N ALA A 115 -19.42 -44.40 22.44
CA ALA A 115 -20.25 -43.71 23.45
C ALA A 115 -19.52 -43.36 24.78
N ASP A 116 -18.20 -43.14 24.77
CA ASP A 116 -17.44 -42.68 25.93
C ASP A 116 -17.57 -41.17 26.11
N GLN A 117 -18.49 -40.76 26.98
CA GLN A 117 -18.82 -39.36 27.24
C GLN A 117 -17.67 -38.55 27.86
N ASN A 118 -16.84 -39.18 28.68
CA ASN A 118 -15.71 -38.49 29.34
C ASN A 118 -14.57 -38.27 28.34
N ALA A 119 -14.25 -39.27 27.51
CA ALA A 119 -13.28 -39.13 26.45
C ALA A 119 -13.70 -38.08 25.44
N LEU A 120 -14.99 -38.05 25.04
CA LEU A 120 -15.54 -37.03 24.12
C LEU A 120 -15.39 -35.60 24.67
N ARG A 121 -15.71 -35.40 25.94
CA ARG A 121 -15.58 -34.09 26.59
C ARG A 121 -14.13 -33.61 26.61
N ASN A 122 -13.19 -34.48 26.99
CA ASN A 122 -11.77 -34.15 27.00
C ASN A 122 -11.21 -33.85 25.62
N LEU A 123 -11.63 -34.58 24.59
CA LEU A 123 -11.22 -34.32 23.21
C LEU A 123 -11.81 -33.02 22.68
N ALA A 124 -13.06 -32.69 23.04
CA ALA A 124 -13.69 -31.42 22.65
C ALA A 124 -12.97 -30.20 23.27
N GLU A 125 -12.61 -30.28 24.56
CA GLU A 125 -11.83 -29.25 25.25
C GLU A 125 -10.45 -29.05 24.62
N GLN A 126 -9.78 -30.14 24.26
CA GLN A 126 -8.49 -30.07 23.57
C GLN A 126 -8.63 -29.44 22.16
N ALA A 127 -9.70 -29.80 21.41
CA ALA A 127 -9.96 -29.25 20.09
C ALA A 127 -10.26 -27.75 20.16
N GLU A 128 -11.06 -27.31 21.15
CA GLU A 128 -11.36 -25.88 21.35
C GLU A 128 -10.10 -25.09 21.73
N THR A 129 -9.29 -25.60 22.64
CA THR A 129 -8.02 -24.98 23.04
C THR A 129 -7.09 -24.83 21.84
N LEU A 130 -6.95 -25.89 21.05
CA LEU A 130 -6.09 -25.90 19.87
C LEU A 130 -6.59 -24.97 18.78
N LYS A 131 -7.90 -24.90 18.57
CA LYS A 131 -8.53 -23.96 17.64
C LYS A 131 -8.22 -22.51 18.02
N ASN A 132 -8.44 -22.16 19.29
CA ASN A 132 -8.17 -20.81 19.81
C ASN A 132 -6.68 -20.45 19.68
N ASP A 133 -5.79 -21.41 19.88
CA ASP A 133 -4.34 -21.21 19.72
C ASP A 133 -3.95 -20.96 18.24
N ILE A 134 -4.53 -21.72 17.32
CA ILE A 134 -4.36 -21.52 15.88
C ILE A 134 -4.82 -20.12 15.46
N GLU A 135 -6.03 -19.72 15.85
CA GLU A 135 -6.60 -18.41 15.52
C GLU A 135 -5.74 -17.27 16.04
N ARG A 136 -5.29 -17.36 17.29
CA ARG A 136 -4.40 -16.37 17.89
C ARG A 136 -3.07 -16.29 17.14
N LYS A 137 -2.42 -17.45 16.87
CA LYS A 137 -1.14 -17.50 16.15
C LYS A 137 -1.25 -16.98 14.72
N GLN A 138 -2.38 -17.21 14.03
CA GLN A 138 -2.65 -16.65 12.70
C GLN A 138 -2.75 -15.13 12.75
N GLN A 139 -3.53 -14.59 13.70
CA GLN A 139 -3.69 -13.14 13.85
C GLN A 139 -2.37 -12.45 14.23
N ASP A 140 -1.62 -13.03 15.18
CA ASP A 140 -0.32 -12.52 15.60
C ASP A 140 0.69 -12.59 14.45
N GLY A 141 0.67 -13.69 13.70
CA GLY A 141 1.51 -13.87 12.52
C GLY A 141 1.22 -12.83 11.43
N GLN A 142 -0.05 -12.59 11.12
CA GLN A 142 -0.45 -11.57 10.13
C GLN A 142 -0.01 -10.16 10.55
N ARG A 143 -0.26 -9.77 11.80
CA ARG A 143 0.18 -8.47 12.32
C ARG A 143 1.71 -8.30 12.25
N ALA A 144 2.43 -9.35 12.63
CA ALA A 144 3.89 -9.32 12.60
C ALA A 144 4.45 -9.26 11.16
N ILE A 145 3.85 -9.98 10.20
CA ILE A 145 4.19 -9.91 8.77
C ILE A 145 3.96 -8.49 8.22
N GLN A 146 2.78 -7.90 8.48
CA GLN A 146 2.45 -6.54 8.04
C GLN A 146 3.43 -5.51 8.60
N LYS A 147 3.71 -5.59 9.90
CA LYS A 147 4.69 -4.71 10.54
C LYS A 147 6.07 -4.85 9.90
N ARG A 148 6.55 -6.09 9.75
CA ARG A 148 7.87 -6.34 9.16
C ARG A 148 7.97 -5.91 7.71
N TRP A 149 6.91 -6.14 6.94
CA TRP A 149 6.82 -5.65 5.56
C TRP A 149 6.90 -4.12 5.52
N ALA A 150 6.12 -3.41 6.34
CA ALA A 150 6.14 -1.96 6.39
C ALA A 150 7.52 -1.40 6.76
N GLU A 151 8.22 -2.03 7.71
CA GLU A 151 9.58 -1.65 8.10
C GLU A 151 10.59 -1.77 6.95
N LEU A 152 10.51 -2.86 6.19
CA LEU A 152 11.44 -3.12 5.09
C LEU A 152 11.09 -2.34 3.82
N SER A 153 9.81 -2.26 3.48
CA SER A 153 9.34 -1.66 2.23
C SER A 153 9.20 -0.14 2.31
N GLY A 154 8.90 0.41 3.49
CA GLY A 154 8.66 1.85 3.67
C GLY A 154 9.77 2.75 3.11
N PRO A 155 11.04 2.55 3.51
CA PRO A 155 12.16 3.31 2.95
C PRO A 155 12.31 3.11 1.44
N ILE A 156 12.03 1.90 0.94
CA ILE A 156 12.13 1.56 -0.49
C ILE A 156 11.05 2.32 -1.27
N PHE A 157 9.81 2.36 -0.79
CA PHE A 157 8.74 3.12 -1.45
C PHE A 157 9.02 4.63 -1.46
N THR A 158 9.60 5.16 -0.40
CA THR A 158 10.03 6.57 -0.37
C THR A 158 11.05 6.86 -1.48
N ASP A 159 12.03 5.99 -1.63
CA ASP A 159 13.07 6.10 -2.65
C ASP A 159 12.50 5.94 -4.07
N ILE A 160 11.60 4.96 -4.27
CA ILE A 160 10.88 4.76 -5.53
C ILE A 160 10.10 6.01 -5.93
N ASN A 161 9.36 6.61 -5.00
CA ASN A 161 8.56 7.81 -5.27
C ASN A 161 9.45 8.99 -5.69
N ASN A 162 10.59 9.17 -5.04
CA ASN A 162 11.56 10.20 -5.41
C ASN A 162 12.18 9.93 -6.79
N ALA A 163 12.56 8.69 -7.05
CA ALA A 163 13.11 8.28 -8.34
C ALA A 163 12.09 8.40 -9.48
N LEU A 164 10.83 7.98 -9.25
CA LEU A 164 9.76 8.11 -10.24
C LEU A 164 9.46 9.57 -10.58
N ARG A 165 9.47 10.45 -9.57
CA ARG A 165 9.33 11.89 -9.79
C ARG A 165 10.46 12.43 -10.66
N ALA A 166 11.69 12.12 -10.34
CA ALA A 166 12.85 12.54 -11.13
C ALA A 166 12.81 11.99 -12.56
N TYR A 167 12.41 10.72 -12.71
CA TYR A 167 12.26 10.04 -13.99
C TYR A 167 11.21 10.72 -14.89
N ALA A 168 10.06 11.08 -14.31
CA ALA A 168 8.98 11.77 -15.00
C ALA A 168 9.42 13.21 -15.40
N GLN A 169 10.01 13.96 -14.47
CA GLN A 169 10.49 15.31 -14.70
C GLN A 169 11.52 15.38 -15.84
N ALA A 170 12.48 14.45 -15.86
CA ALA A 170 13.49 14.37 -16.92
C ALA A 170 12.90 14.14 -18.32
N ARG A 171 11.64 13.67 -18.41
CA ARG A 171 10.89 13.42 -19.66
C ARG A 171 9.83 14.48 -19.95
N GLY A 172 9.77 15.54 -19.14
CA GLY A 172 8.80 16.63 -19.28
C GLY A 172 7.36 16.19 -18.96
N ILE A 173 7.21 15.14 -18.13
CA ILE A 173 5.91 14.64 -17.69
C ILE A 173 5.47 15.43 -16.47
N SER A 174 4.27 15.99 -16.53
CA SER A 174 3.70 16.83 -15.46
C SER A 174 2.80 16.05 -14.51
N VAL A 175 2.16 14.98 -15.00
CA VAL A 175 1.24 14.17 -14.21
C VAL A 175 1.45 12.69 -14.54
N VAL A 176 1.55 11.87 -13.51
CA VAL A 176 1.59 10.40 -13.61
C VAL A 176 0.38 9.84 -12.88
N PHE A 177 -0.40 9.01 -13.57
CA PHE A 177 -1.54 8.30 -12.99
C PHE A 177 -1.12 6.88 -12.62
N ASP A 178 -1.48 6.45 -11.42
CA ASP A 178 -1.27 5.07 -10.98
C ASP A 178 -2.47 4.20 -11.37
N LEU A 179 -2.29 3.36 -12.37
CA LEU A 179 -3.35 2.49 -12.89
C LEU A 179 -3.83 1.48 -11.85
N SER A 180 -2.97 1.03 -10.95
CA SER A 180 -3.34 0.08 -9.89
C SER A 180 -4.36 0.63 -8.90
N LYS A 181 -4.50 1.97 -8.81
CA LYS A 181 -5.44 2.67 -7.94
C LYS A 181 -6.67 3.21 -8.69
N MET A 182 -6.68 3.07 -10.01
CA MET A 182 -7.71 3.66 -10.89
C MET A 182 -8.46 2.58 -11.70
N GLU A 183 -8.50 1.36 -11.20
CA GLU A 183 -9.19 0.25 -11.85
C GLU A 183 -10.67 0.59 -12.12
N GLY A 184 -11.10 0.44 -13.37
CA GLY A 184 -12.46 0.77 -13.81
C GLY A 184 -12.74 2.28 -14.02
N VAL A 185 -11.81 3.17 -13.69
CA VAL A 185 -11.97 4.63 -13.85
C VAL A 185 -11.24 5.16 -15.09
N VAL A 186 -10.10 4.58 -15.41
CA VAL A 186 -9.26 4.98 -16.56
C VAL A 186 -9.07 3.80 -17.50
N MET A 187 -9.30 4.03 -18.79
CA MET A 187 -8.98 3.10 -19.86
C MET A 187 -7.79 3.65 -20.67
N VAL A 188 -6.69 2.95 -20.66
CA VAL A 188 -5.52 3.28 -21.50
C VAL A 188 -5.71 2.61 -22.85
N VAL A 189 -6.06 3.39 -23.88
CA VAL A 189 -6.33 2.88 -25.22
C VAL A 189 -5.04 2.59 -26.00
N ASN A 190 -4.02 3.43 -25.78
CA ASN A 190 -2.70 3.25 -26.40
C ASN A 190 -1.62 3.45 -25.33
N PRO A 191 -1.05 2.39 -24.75
CA PRO A 191 -0.02 2.49 -23.73
C PRO A 191 1.34 2.94 -24.31
N ASN A 192 1.54 2.81 -25.63
CA ASN A 192 2.83 3.13 -26.25
C ASN A 192 3.20 4.60 -26.04
N GLY A 193 4.29 4.82 -25.33
CA GLY A 193 4.84 6.15 -25.08
C GLY A 193 4.25 6.91 -23.88
N ILE A 194 3.21 6.36 -23.21
CA ILE A 194 2.66 6.95 -21.98
C ILE A 194 2.81 6.03 -20.77
N ASP A 195 2.96 4.73 -20.97
CA ASP A 195 3.23 3.78 -19.87
C ASP A 195 4.71 3.79 -19.52
N LEU A 196 5.01 4.20 -18.30
CA LEU A 196 6.37 4.30 -17.77
C LEU A 196 6.81 3.05 -17.02
N THR A 197 5.92 2.12 -16.74
CA THR A 197 6.12 1.04 -15.77
C THR A 197 7.40 0.25 -16.04
N ALA A 198 7.50 -0.40 -17.20
CA ALA A 198 8.65 -1.24 -17.53
C ALA A 198 9.95 -0.43 -17.65
N GLY A 199 9.90 0.75 -18.30
CA GLY A 199 11.06 1.62 -18.47
C GLY A 199 11.57 2.16 -17.14
N PHE A 200 10.68 2.53 -16.25
CA PHE A 200 11.04 2.99 -14.90
C PHE A 200 11.66 1.86 -14.06
N ILE A 201 11.03 0.69 -14.02
CA ILE A 201 11.56 -0.47 -13.28
C ILE A 201 12.99 -0.80 -13.73
N ALA A 202 13.22 -0.86 -15.05
CA ALA A 202 14.52 -1.17 -15.60
C ALA A 202 15.59 -0.14 -15.17
N GLU A 203 15.31 1.15 -15.31
CA GLU A 203 16.24 2.23 -14.95
C GLU A 203 16.47 2.29 -13.43
N TYR A 204 15.42 2.09 -12.64
CA TYR A 204 15.52 2.06 -11.17
C TYR A 204 16.41 0.90 -10.70
N ASN A 205 16.19 -0.30 -11.22
CA ASN A 205 16.96 -1.48 -10.84
C ASN A 205 18.45 -1.36 -11.24
N GLN A 206 18.75 -0.71 -12.35
CA GLN A 206 20.14 -0.42 -12.74
C GLN A 206 20.84 0.50 -11.74
N ARG A 207 20.14 1.53 -11.25
CA ARG A 207 20.70 2.50 -10.31
C ARG A 207 20.68 2.02 -8.86
N ASN A 208 19.75 1.14 -8.52
CA ASN A 208 19.51 0.66 -7.18
C ASN A 208 19.39 -0.88 -7.16
N PRO A 209 20.48 -1.60 -7.44
CA PRO A 209 20.45 -3.06 -7.40
C PRO A 209 20.07 -3.55 -6.02
N ALA A 210 19.39 -4.70 -5.94
CA ALA A 210 19.17 -5.37 -4.67
C ALA A 210 20.54 -5.66 -4.05
N THR A 211 20.84 -4.98 -2.95
CA THR A 211 21.95 -5.43 -2.12
C THR A 211 21.59 -6.82 -1.66
N THR A 212 22.38 -7.82 -2.00
CA THR A 212 22.34 -9.13 -1.36
C THR A 212 22.46 -8.82 0.14
N ALA A 213 21.33 -8.86 0.84
CA ALA A 213 21.32 -8.64 2.28
C ALA A 213 22.27 -9.68 2.85
N ALA A 214 23.46 -9.22 3.25
CA ALA A 214 24.38 -10.00 4.04
C ALA A 214 23.51 -10.63 5.13
N ALA A 215 23.64 -11.94 5.27
CA ALA A 215 22.87 -12.76 6.20
C ALA A 215 22.73 -12.01 7.54
N GLY A 216 21.58 -11.39 7.72
CA GLY A 216 21.32 -10.51 8.85
C GLY A 216 21.47 -11.32 10.12
N THR A 217 22.26 -10.82 11.02
CA THR A 217 22.37 -11.23 12.40
C THR A 217 20.98 -11.58 12.94
N PRO A 218 20.73 -12.80 13.44
CA PRO A 218 19.44 -13.16 14.00
C PRO A 218 19.12 -12.21 15.13
N ALA A 219 17.93 -11.64 15.12
CA ALA A 219 17.42 -10.85 16.23
C ALA A 219 17.48 -11.74 17.49
N ARG A 220 18.24 -11.28 18.46
CA ARG A 220 18.41 -11.92 19.77
C ARG A 220 17.04 -11.96 20.46
N PRO A 221 16.71 -13.05 21.18
CA PRO A 221 15.43 -13.30 21.82
C PRO A 221 15.05 -12.24 22.87
#